data_2108dce3cae4f5c80212df2b29e52bf9
#
_entry.id   2108dce3cae4f5c80212df2b29e52bf9
#
_cell.length_a   1.000
_cell.length_b   1.000
_cell.length_c   1.000
_cell.angle_alpha   90.00
_cell.angle_beta   90.00
_cell.angle_gamma   90.00
#
_symmetry.space_group_name_H-M   'P 1'
#
loop_
_entity.id
_entity.type
_entity.pdbx_description
1 polymer ?
#
loop_
_entity_poly.entity_id
_entity_poly.type
_entity_poly.pdbx_seq_one_letter_code
_entity_poly.pdbx_strand_id
1 'polypeptide(L)'
;MNAETIQGITEAEFLELVRKICVVDYKTEYQHTEAVMTFERLGEHPDGSDLIYYPKPDADDSPEGIVKEVKAWRAANGKAGFKSASD
;
A
#
# COMPACT_ATOMS: atom_id res chain seq x y z
N MET A 1 -12.51 -2.77 3.28
CA MET A 1 -11.86 -1.50 3.67
C MET A 1 -12.60 -0.35 3.03
N ASN A 2 -13.00 0.63 3.83
CA ASN A 2 -13.86 1.73 3.36
C ASN A 2 -13.11 3.03 3.08
N ALA A 3 -11.79 3.05 3.26
CA ALA A 3 -11.00 4.24 3.01
C ALA A 3 -10.94 4.56 1.51
N GLU A 4 -11.20 5.81 1.15
CA GLU A 4 -11.11 6.26 -0.24
C GLU A 4 -9.81 7.00 -0.51
N THR A 5 -9.14 7.47 0.55
CA THR A 5 -7.86 8.17 0.47
C THR A 5 -6.95 7.68 1.58
N ILE A 6 -5.66 7.98 1.42
CA ILE A 6 -4.65 7.60 2.41
C ILE A 6 -4.94 8.21 3.79
N GLN A 7 -5.62 9.35 3.83
CA GLN A 7 -5.95 10.02 5.09
C GLN A 7 -7.03 9.29 5.89
N GLY A 8 -7.73 8.35 5.27
CA GLY A 8 -8.76 7.55 5.94
C GLY A 8 -8.24 6.23 6.50
N ILE A 9 -6.94 5.96 6.39
CA ILE A 9 -6.34 4.69 6.79
C ILE A 9 -5.04 4.96 7.55
N THR A 10 -4.81 4.19 8.61
CA THR A 10 -3.54 4.29 9.34
C THR A 10 -2.44 3.54 8.59
N GLU A 11 -1.19 3.86 8.92
CA GLU A 11 -0.06 3.16 8.34
C GLU A 11 -0.12 1.65 8.66
N ALA A 12 -0.53 1.30 9.87
CA ALA A 12 -0.67 -0.10 10.28
C ALA A 12 -1.72 -0.84 9.45
N GLU A 13 -2.83 -0.19 9.16
CA GLU A 13 -3.87 -0.77 8.32
C GLU A 13 -3.40 -0.95 6.89
N PHE A 14 -2.68 0.01 6.37
CA PHE A 14 -2.11 -0.07 5.01
C PHE A 14 -1.06 -1.18 4.94
N LEU A 15 -0.23 -1.31 5.97
CA LEU A 15 0.76 -2.39 6.04
C LEU A 15 0.08 -3.76 6.04
N GLU A 16 -1.02 -3.90 6.78
CA GLU A 16 -1.78 -5.15 6.81
C GLU A 16 -2.35 -5.49 5.43
N LEU A 17 -2.84 -4.48 4.73
CA LEU A 17 -3.32 -4.67 3.35
C LEU A 17 -2.20 -5.22 2.46
N VAL A 18 -1.01 -4.61 2.54
CA VAL A 18 0.14 -5.03 1.74
C VAL A 18 0.57 -6.46 2.10
N ARG A 19 0.58 -6.78 3.40
CA ARG A 19 0.93 -8.12 3.86
C ARG A 19 0.01 -9.18 3.26
N LYS A 20 -1.29 -8.92 3.28
CA LYS A 20 -2.28 -9.85 2.73
C LYS A 20 -2.11 -10.04 1.23
N ILE A 21 -1.79 -8.97 0.52
CA ILE A 21 -1.52 -9.07 -0.92
C ILE A 21 -0.29 -9.93 -1.17
N CYS A 22 0.78 -9.71 -0.40
CA CYS A 22 2.04 -10.43 -0.59
C CYS A 22 1.90 -11.93 -0.33
N VAL A 23 1.09 -12.32 0.65
CA VAL A 23 0.89 -13.74 0.99
C VAL A 23 -0.36 -14.33 0.32
N VAL A 24 -1.07 -13.53 -0.46
CA VAL A 24 -2.30 -13.95 -1.17
C VAL A 24 -3.32 -14.53 -0.19
N ASP A 25 -3.54 -13.84 0.92
CA ASP A 25 -4.46 -14.28 1.98
C ASP A 25 -5.89 -13.81 1.68
N TYR A 26 -6.44 -14.29 0.56
CA TYR A 26 -7.79 -13.95 0.12
C TYR A 26 -8.47 -15.22 -0.39
N LYS A 27 -9.78 -15.30 -0.19
CA LYS A 27 -10.54 -16.49 -0.56
C LYS A 27 -10.78 -16.60 -2.06
N THR A 28 -10.79 -15.48 -2.78
CA THR A 28 -11.05 -15.46 -4.23
C THR A 28 -10.09 -14.52 -4.93
N GLU A 29 -9.91 -14.74 -6.23
CA GLU A 29 -9.12 -13.83 -7.05
C GLU A 29 -9.74 -12.43 -7.10
N TYR A 30 -11.06 -12.36 -7.05
CA TYR A 30 -11.77 -11.09 -7.04
C TYR A 30 -11.36 -10.26 -5.82
N GLN A 31 -11.35 -10.87 -4.65
CA GLN A 31 -10.95 -10.18 -3.41
C GLN A 31 -9.49 -9.73 -3.48
N HIS A 32 -8.62 -10.57 -4.02
CA HIS A 32 -7.22 -10.23 -4.19
C HIS A 32 -7.04 -9.04 -5.14
N THR A 33 -7.72 -9.08 -6.29
CA THR A 33 -7.67 -7.98 -7.26
C THR A 33 -8.19 -6.67 -6.66
N GLU A 34 -9.28 -6.74 -5.91
CA GLU A 34 -9.84 -5.57 -5.22
C GLU A 34 -8.81 -4.97 -4.26
N ALA A 35 -8.09 -5.82 -3.53
CA ALA A 35 -7.08 -5.36 -2.58
C ALA A 35 -5.92 -4.68 -3.30
N VAL A 36 -5.46 -5.23 -4.43
CA VAL A 36 -4.40 -4.62 -5.23
C VAL A 36 -4.84 -3.26 -5.76
N MET A 37 -6.08 -3.17 -6.26
CA MET A 37 -6.61 -1.90 -6.76
C MET A 37 -6.72 -0.86 -5.64
N THR A 38 -7.12 -1.29 -4.44
CA THR A 38 -7.18 -0.42 -3.28
C THR A 38 -5.79 0.10 -2.92
N PHE A 39 -4.79 -0.78 -2.94
CA PHE A 39 -3.40 -0.41 -2.68
C PHE A 39 -2.94 0.67 -3.68
N GLU A 40 -3.19 0.46 -4.96
CA GLU A 40 -2.79 1.41 -6.00
C GLU A 40 -3.48 2.75 -5.84
N ARG A 41 -4.78 2.74 -5.54
CA ARG A 41 -5.58 3.94 -5.38
C ARG A 41 -5.13 4.76 -4.17
N LEU A 42 -4.91 4.08 -3.04
CA LEU A 42 -4.51 4.76 -1.80
C LEU A 42 -3.08 5.30 -1.89
N GLY A 43 -2.17 4.50 -2.44
CA GLY A 43 -0.77 4.90 -2.52
C GLY A 43 -0.49 6.00 -3.53
N GLU A 44 -1.19 5.96 -4.65
CA GLU A 44 -1.01 6.86 -5.79
C GLU A 44 0.38 6.83 -6.39
N HIS A 45 1.22 5.87 -5.98
CA HIS A 45 2.58 5.75 -6.48
C HIS A 45 2.56 5.41 -7.97
N PRO A 46 3.42 6.04 -8.79
CA PRO A 46 3.41 5.81 -10.24
C PRO A 46 3.72 4.36 -10.62
N ASP A 47 4.47 3.64 -9.78
CA ASP A 47 4.78 2.23 -10.06
C ASP A 47 3.63 1.31 -9.66
N GLY A 48 2.68 1.78 -8.85
CA GLY A 48 1.51 1.00 -8.47
C GLY A 48 1.86 -0.39 -7.96
N SER A 49 1.20 -1.41 -8.47
CA SER A 49 1.42 -2.79 -8.04
C SER A 49 2.79 -3.34 -8.41
N ASP A 50 3.56 -2.66 -9.27
CA ASP A 50 4.92 -3.09 -9.58
C ASP A 50 5.82 -3.04 -8.34
N LEU A 51 5.49 -2.21 -7.36
CA LEU A 51 6.22 -2.20 -6.09
C LEU A 51 6.17 -3.58 -5.41
N ILE A 52 5.11 -4.32 -5.64
CA ILE A 52 4.90 -5.65 -5.04
C ILE A 52 5.42 -6.75 -5.97
N TYR A 53 5.05 -6.69 -7.25
CA TYR A 53 5.30 -7.78 -8.19
C TYR A 53 6.59 -7.65 -8.99
N TYR A 54 7.06 -6.44 -9.20
CA TYR A 54 8.27 -6.18 -10.00
C TYR A 54 9.15 -5.15 -9.30
N PRO A 55 9.60 -5.44 -8.06
CA PRO A 55 10.44 -4.48 -7.33
C PRO A 55 11.78 -4.28 -8.02
N LYS A 56 12.36 -3.11 -7.85
CA LYS A 56 13.69 -2.81 -8.38
C LYS A 56 14.72 -3.72 -7.68
N PRO A 57 15.82 -4.07 -8.36
CA PRO A 57 16.77 -5.05 -7.82
C PRO A 57 17.33 -4.74 -6.42
N ASP A 58 17.46 -3.46 -6.07
CA ASP A 58 18.00 -3.04 -4.78
C ASP A 58 16.93 -2.52 -3.83
N ALA A 59 15.65 -2.70 -4.19
CA ALA A 59 14.55 -2.26 -3.34
C ALA A 59 14.24 -3.30 -2.26
N ASP A 60 13.76 -2.81 -1.11
CA ASP A 60 13.25 -3.67 -0.06
C ASP A 60 11.84 -4.10 -0.45
N ASP A 61 11.68 -5.36 -0.83
CA ASP A 61 10.40 -5.91 -1.30
C ASP A 61 9.56 -6.52 -0.19
N SER A 62 9.94 -6.34 1.07
CA SER A 62 9.10 -6.74 2.19
C SER A 62 7.88 -5.82 2.28
N PRO A 63 6.77 -6.26 2.91
CA PRO A 63 5.62 -5.37 3.11
C PRO A 63 6.00 -4.05 3.77
N GLU A 64 6.87 -4.08 4.77
CA GLU A 64 7.36 -2.89 5.46
C GLU A 64 8.12 -1.97 4.50
N GLY A 65 8.96 -2.53 3.65
CA GLY A 65 9.72 -1.76 2.66
C GLY A 65 8.82 -1.12 1.62
N ILE A 66 7.80 -1.83 1.17
CA ILE A 66 6.83 -1.32 0.20
C ILE A 66 6.07 -0.12 0.78
N VAL A 67 5.61 -0.25 2.03
CA VAL A 67 4.91 0.84 2.73
C VAL A 67 5.83 2.04 2.89
N LYS A 68 7.08 1.80 3.25
CA LYS A 68 8.08 2.86 3.41
C LYS A 68 8.30 3.62 2.10
N GLU A 69 8.37 2.90 0.99
CA GLU A 69 8.54 3.51 -0.33
C GLU A 69 7.35 4.39 -0.69
N VAL A 70 6.13 3.91 -0.49
CA VAL A 70 4.92 4.68 -0.76
C VAL A 70 4.90 5.95 0.11
N LYS A 71 5.20 5.79 1.39
CA LYS A 71 5.22 6.90 2.34
C LYS A 71 6.25 7.97 1.93
N ALA A 72 7.46 7.54 1.58
CA ALA A 72 8.53 8.44 1.18
C ALA A 72 8.19 9.18 -0.11
N TRP A 73 7.63 8.46 -1.09
CA TRP A 73 7.24 9.07 -2.36
C TRP A 73 6.14 10.12 -2.16
N ARG A 74 5.14 9.81 -1.34
CA ARG A 74 4.06 10.75 -1.06
C ARG A 74 4.60 12.00 -0.38
N ALA A 75 5.47 11.86 0.61
CA ALA A 75 6.08 13.00 1.29
C ALA A 75 6.90 13.85 0.32
N ALA A 76 7.67 13.22 -0.55
CA ALA A 76 8.49 13.94 -1.53
C ALA A 76 7.66 14.71 -2.56
N ASN A 77 6.41 14.30 -2.77
CA ASN A 77 5.52 14.93 -3.74
C ASN A 77 4.44 15.80 -3.08
N GLY A 78 4.61 16.13 -1.81
CA GLY A 78 3.70 17.03 -1.10
C GLY A 78 2.30 16.46 -0.87
N LYS A 79 2.16 15.14 -0.90
CA LYS A 79 0.86 14.48 -0.71
C LYS A 79 0.63 14.19 0.77
N ALA A 80 -0.64 14.08 1.14
CA ALA A 80 -1.04 13.80 2.52
C ALA A 80 -0.50 12.46 3.01
N GLY A 81 -0.22 12.36 4.30
CA GLY A 81 0.21 11.14 4.95
C GLY A 81 -0.96 10.31 5.48
N PHE A 82 -0.63 9.24 6.19
CA PHE A 82 -1.61 8.34 6.77
C PHE A 82 -2.40 9.01 7.89
N LYS A 83 -3.58 8.43 8.18
CA LYS A 83 -4.35 8.81 9.34
C LYS A 83 -3.52 8.52 10.61
N SER A 84 -3.62 9.40 11.59
CA SER A 84 -2.92 9.21 12.87
C SER A 84 -3.54 8.03 13.63
N ALA A 85 -2.70 7.11 14.10
CA ALA A 85 -3.16 5.95 14.85
C ALA A 85 -3.61 6.30 16.27
N SER A 86 -3.25 7.48 16.74
CA SER A 86 -3.60 7.92 18.09
C SER A 86 -4.93 8.66 18.18
N ASP A 87 -5.59 8.87 17.07
CA ASP A 87 -6.86 9.61 17.03
C ASP A 87 -8.07 8.75 17.33
#